data_46712a1d6c8c51c8a692b7a3b2429e48
#
_entry.id   46712a1d6c8c51c8a692b7a3b2429e48
#
_cell.length_a   1.000
_cell.length_b   1.000
_cell.length_c   1.000
_cell.angle_alpha   90.00
_cell.angle_beta   90.00
_cell.angle_gamma   90.00
#
_symmetry.space_group_name_H-M   'P 1'
#
loop_
_entity.id
_entity.type
_entity.pdbx_description
1 polymer ?
#
loop_
_entity_poly.entity_id
_entity_poly.type
_entity_poly.pdbx_seq_one_letter_code
_entity_poly.pdbx_strand_id
1 'polypeptide(L)'
;MGIYLTATGLYKPAYQISNDELVAAFNTYVDNYNAEHAKAIAAGDKVALQHSSSEFIEKASGIKSRYVIDKKGILDPKIMAPIFPARKLGEELSVMAEMGLAALKDALDRAKLTADDLDGIICASSNFQRCYPAIAIEIQHAIGMQHGFAYDMNVACSAATFGIAQAVGSIKAGLGKKNRCAKC
;
A
#
# COMPACT_ATOMS: atom_id res chain seq x y z
N MET A 1 13.90 2.99 30.59
CA MET A 1 12.62 3.59 30.15
C MET A 1 11.96 2.61 29.19
N GLY A 2 10.69 2.26 29.43
CA GLY A 2 9.94 1.36 28.53
C GLY A 2 9.51 2.09 27.26
N ILE A 3 9.54 1.40 26.10
CA ILE A 3 9.00 1.88 24.82
C ILE A 3 7.75 1.04 24.53
N TYR A 4 6.66 1.70 24.20
CA TYR A 4 5.35 1.07 24.04
C TYR A 4 4.74 1.39 22.69
N LEU A 5 3.98 0.46 22.13
CA LEU A 5 3.07 0.71 21.03
C LEU A 5 1.77 1.31 21.61
N THR A 6 1.56 2.60 21.37
CA THR A 6 0.47 3.35 22.02
C THR A 6 -0.87 3.14 21.31
N ALA A 7 -0.88 3.12 19.98
CA ALA A 7 -2.07 2.90 19.17
C ALA A 7 -1.69 2.32 17.80
N THR A 8 -2.70 1.82 17.12
CA THR A 8 -2.62 1.41 15.71
C THR A 8 -3.72 2.09 14.93
N GLY A 9 -3.49 2.38 13.65
CA GLY A 9 -4.49 2.93 12.74
C GLY A 9 -4.55 2.14 11.44
N LEU A 10 -5.68 2.22 10.76
CA LEU A 10 -5.94 1.46 9.55
C LEU A 10 -6.57 2.35 8.49
N TYR A 11 -6.03 2.30 7.28
CA TYR A 11 -6.74 2.70 6.07
C TYR A 11 -7.33 1.46 5.40
N LYS A 12 -8.63 1.49 5.11
CA LYS A 12 -9.33 0.44 4.40
C LYS A 12 -9.86 1.02 3.10
N PRO A 13 -9.38 0.57 1.92
CA PRO A 13 -9.91 0.98 0.64
C PRO A 13 -11.42 0.75 0.51
N ALA A 14 -12.10 1.58 -0.29
CA ALA A 14 -13.57 1.60 -0.36
C ALA A 14 -14.17 0.34 -1.02
N TYR A 15 -13.44 -0.29 -1.92
CA TYR A 15 -13.95 -1.43 -2.69
C TYR A 15 -13.36 -2.74 -2.21
N GLN A 16 -14.14 -3.80 -2.37
CA GLN A 16 -13.70 -5.18 -2.13
C GLN A 16 -13.92 -6.01 -3.40
N ILE A 17 -12.94 -6.86 -3.71
CA ILE A 17 -13.00 -7.82 -4.82
C ILE A 17 -12.89 -9.23 -4.22
N SER A 18 -13.85 -10.10 -4.54
CA SER A 18 -13.79 -11.53 -4.23
C SER A 18 -12.86 -12.28 -5.19
N ASN A 19 -12.47 -13.51 -4.85
CA ASN A 19 -11.76 -14.37 -5.78
C ASN A 19 -12.59 -14.66 -7.02
N ASP A 20 -13.90 -14.88 -6.88
CA ASP A 20 -14.80 -15.18 -8.01
C ASP A 20 -14.83 -14.02 -9.03
N GLU A 21 -14.98 -12.78 -8.56
CA GLU A 21 -14.95 -11.60 -9.43
C GLU A 21 -13.62 -11.47 -10.16
N LEU A 22 -12.50 -11.68 -9.45
CA LEU A 22 -11.16 -11.57 -10.04
C LEU A 22 -10.91 -12.67 -11.06
N VAL A 23 -11.28 -13.92 -10.75
CA VAL A 23 -11.12 -15.08 -11.62
C VAL A 23 -11.99 -14.95 -12.87
N ALA A 24 -13.22 -14.46 -12.77
CA ALA A 24 -14.08 -14.22 -13.92
C ALA A 24 -13.45 -13.20 -14.89
N ALA A 25 -12.93 -12.10 -14.37
CA ALA A 25 -12.24 -11.09 -15.20
C ALA A 25 -10.96 -11.66 -15.83
N PHE A 26 -10.13 -12.36 -15.04
CA PHE A 26 -8.90 -12.98 -15.52
C PHE A 26 -9.14 -14.05 -16.59
N ASN A 27 -10.11 -14.94 -16.39
CA ASN A 27 -10.40 -16.01 -17.36
C ASN A 27 -10.94 -15.43 -18.66
N THR A 28 -11.73 -14.35 -18.60
CA THR A 28 -12.12 -13.60 -19.80
C THR A 28 -10.92 -13.00 -20.54
N TYR A 29 -9.94 -12.44 -19.80
CA TYR A 29 -8.68 -11.99 -20.39
C TYR A 29 -7.91 -13.15 -21.04
N VAL A 30 -7.82 -14.30 -20.38
CA VAL A 30 -7.17 -15.52 -20.93
C VAL A 30 -7.81 -15.96 -22.24
N ASP A 31 -9.14 -16.01 -22.30
CA ASP A 31 -9.87 -16.41 -23.52
C ASP A 31 -9.61 -15.43 -24.66
N ASN A 32 -9.67 -14.13 -24.39
CA ASN A 32 -9.37 -13.09 -25.37
C ASN A 32 -7.94 -13.19 -25.90
N TYR A 33 -6.95 -13.35 -24.98
CA TYR A 33 -5.56 -13.49 -25.35
C TYR A 33 -5.30 -14.73 -26.21
N ASN A 34 -5.84 -15.89 -25.82
CA ASN A 34 -5.66 -17.14 -26.55
C ASN A 34 -6.32 -17.09 -27.94
N ALA A 35 -7.49 -16.47 -28.05
CA ALA A 35 -8.17 -16.27 -29.34
C ALA A 35 -7.39 -15.33 -30.26
N GLU A 36 -6.91 -14.19 -29.74
CA GLU A 36 -6.13 -13.21 -30.50
C GLU A 36 -4.81 -13.82 -31.00
N HIS A 37 -4.19 -14.68 -30.21
CA HIS A 37 -2.87 -15.24 -30.49
C HIS A 37 -2.91 -16.69 -30.99
N ALA A 38 -4.08 -17.21 -31.38
CA ALA A 38 -4.28 -18.61 -31.75
C ALA A 38 -3.27 -19.13 -32.77
N LYS A 39 -2.95 -18.35 -33.82
CA LYS A 39 -1.98 -18.74 -34.85
C LYS A 39 -0.55 -18.84 -34.32
N ALA A 40 -0.11 -17.89 -33.50
CA ALA A 40 1.22 -17.89 -32.87
C ALA A 40 1.36 -19.02 -31.82
N ILE A 41 0.28 -19.30 -31.11
CA ILE A 41 0.23 -20.43 -30.14
C ILE A 41 0.34 -21.77 -30.90
N ALA A 42 -0.40 -21.94 -31.99
CA ALA A 42 -0.33 -23.15 -32.81
C ALA A 42 1.04 -23.36 -33.49
N ALA A 43 1.76 -22.26 -33.79
CA ALA A 43 3.12 -22.30 -34.33
C ALA A 43 4.21 -22.54 -33.26
N GLY A 44 3.86 -22.48 -31.97
CA GLY A 44 4.81 -22.59 -30.85
C GLY A 44 5.55 -21.29 -30.51
N ASP A 45 5.22 -20.16 -31.16
CA ASP A 45 5.84 -18.84 -30.94
C ASP A 45 5.36 -18.16 -29.67
N LYS A 46 4.17 -18.55 -29.18
CA LYS A 46 3.59 -18.06 -27.92
C LYS A 46 3.02 -19.22 -27.10
N VAL A 47 3.01 -19.02 -25.77
CA VAL A 47 2.41 -19.98 -24.85
C VAL A 47 0.95 -19.59 -24.58
N ALA A 48 0.04 -20.56 -24.65
CA ALA A 48 -1.35 -20.35 -24.25
C ALA A 48 -1.44 -20.08 -22.76
N LEU A 49 -2.22 -19.06 -22.38
CA LEU A 49 -2.52 -18.80 -20.99
C LEU A 49 -3.53 -19.82 -20.45
N GLN A 50 -3.44 -20.09 -19.16
CA GLN A 50 -4.31 -21.05 -18.46
C GLN A 50 -5.31 -20.31 -17.59
N HIS A 51 -6.52 -20.83 -17.49
CA HIS A 51 -7.53 -20.38 -16.57
C HIS A 51 -7.07 -20.55 -15.11
N SER A 52 -7.58 -19.71 -14.23
CA SER A 52 -7.43 -19.82 -12.78
C SER A 52 -8.77 -20.18 -12.13
N SER A 53 -8.75 -20.49 -10.83
CA SER A 53 -9.97 -20.71 -10.05
C SER A 53 -9.86 -20.08 -8.65
N SER A 54 -11.02 -19.80 -8.06
CA SER A 54 -11.09 -19.26 -6.70
C SER A 54 -10.51 -20.23 -5.68
N GLU A 55 -10.72 -21.52 -5.86
CA GLU A 55 -10.18 -22.59 -5.00
C GLU A 55 -8.65 -22.63 -5.06
N PHE A 56 -8.07 -22.45 -6.25
CA PHE A 56 -6.62 -22.37 -6.40
C PHE A 56 -6.04 -21.18 -5.62
N ILE A 57 -6.64 -20.00 -5.75
CA ILE A 57 -6.18 -18.78 -5.04
C ILE A 57 -6.30 -19.00 -3.53
N GLU A 58 -7.43 -19.50 -3.03
CA GLU A 58 -7.65 -19.72 -1.60
C GLU A 58 -6.69 -20.78 -1.05
N LYS A 59 -6.50 -21.90 -1.76
CA LYS A 59 -5.56 -22.96 -1.36
C LYS A 59 -4.10 -22.48 -1.33
N ALA A 60 -3.70 -21.66 -2.30
CA ALA A 60 -2.33 -21.20 -2.41
C ALA A 60 -1.99 -20.05 -1.42
N SER A 61 -2.94 -19.21 -1.04
CA SER A 61 -2.70 -17.99 -0.29
C SER A 61 -3.52 -17.81 0.99
N GLY A 62 -4.61 -18.54 1.16
CA GLY A 62 -5.61 -18.34 2.21
C GLY A 62 -6.48 -17.09 1.99
N ILE A 63 -6.30 -16.36 0.88
CA ILE A 63 -7.00 -15.10 0.60
C ILE A 63 -8.34 -15.40 -0.08
N LYS A 64 -9.42 -14.88 0.50
CA LYS A 64 -10.79 -14.99 -0.05
C LYS A 64 -11.22 -13.72 -0.80
N SER A 65 -10.72 -12.58 -0.38
CA SER A 65 -11.03 -11.27 -0.97
C SER A 65 -9.93 -10.27 -0.67
N ARG A 66 -9.93 -9.14 -1.38
CA ARG A 66 -8.99 -8.03 -1.17
C ARG A 66 -9.67 -6.68 -1.30
N TYR A 67 -9.19 -5.73 -0.51
CA TYR A 67 -9.61 -4.34 -0.63
C TYR A 67 -8.77 -3.62 -1.68
N VAL A 68 -9.42 -2.82 -2.52
CA VAL A 68 -8.79 -2.09 -3.63
C VAL A 68 -9.32 -0.67 -3.72
N ILE A 69 -8.51 0.24 -4.23
CA ILE A 69 -8.87 1.64 -4.45
C ILE A 69 -9.73 1.78 -5.71
N ASP A 70 -9.38 1.05 -6.77
CA ASP A 70 -10.15 0.99 -8.01
C ASP A 70 -10.54 -0.46 -8.33
N LYS A 71 -11.85 -0.71 -8.35
CA LYS A 71 -12.43 -2.01 -8.69
C LYS A 71 -12.66 -2.13 -10.21
N LYS A 72 -12.98 -1.01 -10.86
CA LYS A 72 -13.42 -1.00 -12.25
C LYS A 72 -12.31 -1.41 -13.20
N GLY A 73 -11.15 -0.80 -13.11
CA GLY A 73 -10.00 -1.11 -13.96
C GLY A 73 -9.45 -2.50 -13.70
N ILE A 74 -9.42 -2.94 -12.44
CA ILE A 74 -8.94 -4.28 -12.07
C ILE A 74 -9.84 -5.39 -12.66
N LEU A 75 -11.15 -5.19 -12.71
CA LEU A 75 -12.11 -6.17 -13.22
C LEU A 75 -12.42 -6.01 -14.73
N ASP A 76 -11.83 -5.04 -15.39
CA ASP A 76 -11.93 -4.92 -16.85
C ASP A 76 -10.91 -5.87 -17.53
N PRO A 77 -11.37 -6.89 -18.27
CA PRO A 77 -10.47 -7.86 -18.91
C PRO A 77 -9.48 -7.26 -19.90
N LYS A 78 -9.69 -6.01 -20.34
CA LYS A 78 -8.79 -5.30 -21.26
C LYS A 78 -7.70 -4.51 -20.53
N ILE A 79 -7.93 -4.17 -19.28
CA ILE A 79 -7.04 -3.31 -18.47
C ILE A 79 -6.30 -4.13 -17.42
N MET A 80 -7.02 -4.95 -16.65
CA MET A 80 -6.50 -5.81 -15.57
C MET A 80 -5.57 -5.08 -14.58
N ALA A 81 -5.77 -3.78 -14.40
CA ALA A 81 -4.95 -2.91 -13.56
C ALA A 81 -5.80 -1.78 -12.96
N PRO A 82 -5.43 -1.26 -11.79
CA PRO A 82 -6.12 -0.11 -11.22
C PRO A 82 -5.94 1.14 -12.09
N ILE A 83 -7.01 1.90 -12.27
CA ILE A 83 -7.00 3.18 -12.96
C ILE A 83 -6.90 4.27 -11.89
N PHE A 84 -5.80 5.01 -11.90
CA PHE A 84 -5.63 6.17 -11.05
C PHE A 84 -5.73 7.46 -11.88
N PRO A 85 -6.46 8.48 -11.40
CA PRO A 85 -6.42 9.80 -12.03
C PRO A 85 -5.00 10.36 -11.97
N ALA A 86 -4.61 11.08 -13.00
CA ALA A 86 -3.34 11.82 -12.99
C ALA A 86 -3.35 12.81 -11.83
N ARG A 87 -2.26 12.89 -11.10
CA ARG A 87 -2.09 13.78 -9.94
C ARG A 87 -1.04 14.84 -10.24
N LYS A 88 -1.29 16.04 -9.81
CA LYS A 88 -0.35 17.15 -9.95
C LYS A 88 0.68 17.08 -8.82
N LEU A 89 1.94 16.84 -9.21
CA LEU A 89 3.04 16.81 -8.26
C LEU A 89 3.21 18.16 -7.58
N GLY A 90 3.25 18.16 -6.24
CA GLY A 90 3.38 19.36 -5.42
C GLY A 90 2.05 20.05 -5.07
N GLU A 91 0.95 19.73 -5.77
CA GLU A 91 -0.39 20.26 -5.45
C GLU A 91 -1.26 19.18 -4.78
N GLU A 92 -1.09 17.92 -5.17
CA GLU A 92 -1.91 16.80 -4.67
C GLU A 92 -1.00 15.73 -4.04
N LEU A 93 -1.50 15.12 -2.98
CA LEU A 93 -0.81 13.98 -2.36
C LEU A 93 -0.73 12.79 -3.31
N SER A 94 0.33 12.02 -3.20
CA SER A 94 0.39 10.70 -3.82
C SER A 94 -0.65 9.76 -3.20
N VAL A 95 -1.05 8.73 -3.94
CA VAL A 95 -2.00 7.71 -3.44
C VAL A 95 -1.46 7.06 -2.15
N MET A 96 -0.17 6.75 -2.12
CA MET A 96 0.45 6.17 -0.93
C MET A 96 0.43 7.15 0.26
N ALA A 97 0.68 8.44 0.03
CA ALA A 97 0.61 9.43 1.09
C ALA A 97 -0.82 9.64 1.61
N GLU A 98 -1.84 9.61 0.76
CA GLU A 98 -3.24 9.65 1.21
C GLU A 98 -3.60 8.46 2.10
N MET A 99 -3.20 7.26 1.68
CA MET A 99 -3.43 6.03 2.46
C MET A 99 -2.72 6.09 3.82
N GLY A 100 -1.44 6.46 3.82
CA GLY A 100 -0.62 6.58 5.03
C GLY A 100 -1.15 7.68 5.95
N LEU A 101 -1.54 8.84 5.41
CA LEU A 101 -2.13 9.94 6.18
C LEU A 101 -3.46 9.52 6.85
N ALA A 102 -4.32 8.80 6.13
CA ALA A 102 -5.58 8.32 6.68
C ALA A 102 -5.35 7.31 7.82
N ALA A 103 -4.41 6.37 7.65
CA ALA A 103 -4.05 5.43 8.71
C ALA A 103 -3.39 6.13 9.91
N LEU A 104 -2.54 7.14 9.67
CA LEU A 104 -1.92 7.94 10.73
C LEU A 104 -2.96 8.73 11.53
N LYS A 105 -3.92 9.36 10.87
CA LYS A 105 -5.01 10.08 11.53
C LYS A 105 -5.83 9.15 12.43
N ASP A 106 -6.22 7.96 11.94
CA ASP A 106 -6.94 6.97 12.76
C ASP A 106 -6.11 6.54 13.99
N ALA A 107 -4.79 6.37 13.85
CA ALA A 107 -3.92 6.05 14.98
C ALA A 107 -3.82 7.19 16.00
N LEU A 108 -3.69 8.44 15.53
CA LEU A 108 -3.63 9.62 16.39
C LEU A 108 -4.94 9.83 17.17
N ASP A 109 -6.08 9.70 16.50
CA ASP A 109 -7.40 9.81 17.12
C ASP A 109 -7.58 8.78 18.23
N ARG A 110 -7.21 7.53 17.98
CA ARG A 110 -7.24 6.46 19.00
C ARG A 110 -6.29 6.70 20.17
N ALA A 111 -5.13 7.28 19.89
CA ALA A 111 -4.14 7.63 20.91
C ALA A 111 -4.48 8.92 21.66
N LYS A 112 -5.46 9.71 21.18
CA LYS A 112 -5.77 11.07 21.63
C LYS A 112 -4.54 11.98 21.54
N LEU A 113 -3.84 11.89 20.40
CA LEU A 113 -2.64 12.65 20.07
C LEU A 113 -2.89 13.54 18.85
N THR A 114 -2.03 14.55 18.69
CA THR A 114 -2.03 15.47 17.55
C THR A 114 -0.71 15.37 16.78
N ALA A 115 -0.59 16.07 15.65
CA ALA A 115 0.65 16.16 14.89
C ALA A 115 1.80 16.76 15.71
N ASP A 116 1.52 17.67 16.64
CA ASP A 116 2.52 18.29 17.53
C ASP A 116 3.11 17.33 18.56
N ASP A 117 2.47 16.18 18.75
CA ASP A 117 2.98 15.13 19.64
C ASP A 117 3.96 14.19 18.94
N LEU A 118 4.14 14.30 17.64
CA LEU A 118 5.02 13.44 16.87
C LEU A 118 6.42 14.02 16.78
N ASP A 119 7.45 13.19 16.96
CA ASP A 119 8.85 13.51 16.77
C ASP A 119 9.41 12.94 15.46
N GLY A 120 8.70 12.00 14.82
CA GLY A 120 9.12 11.42 13.55
C GLY A 120 8.04 10.62 12.84
N ILE A 121 8.18 10.51 11.52
CA ILE A 121 7.37 9.66 10.64
C ILE A 121 8.30 8.75 9.84
N ILE A 122 8.07 7.44 9.92
CA ILE A 122 8.77 6.45 9.14
C ILE A 122 7.74 5.74 8.25
N CYS A 123 7.81 5.97 6.94
CA CYS A 123 7.00 5.25 5.99
C CYS A 123 7.79 4.03 5.50
N ALA A 124 7.35 2.83 5.88
CA ALA A 124 8.01 1.59 5.54
C ALA A 124 7.14 0.76 4.57
N SER A 125 7.70 0.43 3.40
CA SER A 125 6.97 -0.26 2.33
C SER A 125 7.86 -1.23 1.56
N SER A 126 7.26 -2.07 0.72
CA SER A 126 7.98 -2.92 -0.21
C SER A 126 8.45 -2.17 -1.46
N ASN A 127 7.72 -1.15 -1.87
CA ASN A 127 8.04 -0.29 -2.99
C ASN A 127 7.32 1.05 -2.82
N PHE A 128 7.94 2.11 -3.32
CA PHE A 128 7.38 3.45 -3.26
C PHE A 128 6.95 3.93 -4.64
N GLN A 129 5.91 4.74 -4.66
CA GLN A 129 5.38 5.31 -5.90
C GLN A 129 6.42 6.21 -6.61
N ARG A 130 7.33 6.81 -5.85
CA ARG A 130 8.44 7.65 -6.32
C ARG A 130 9.56 7.70 -5.29
N CYS A 131 10.76 8.10 -5.73
CA CYS A 131 11.91 8.28 -4.85
C CYS A 131 11.92 9.65 -4.16
N TYR A 132 11.34 10.68 -4.79
CA TYR A 132 11.36 12.06 -4.28
C TYR A 132 10.12 12.84 -4.76
N PRO A 133 9.49 13.68 -3.89
CA PRO A 133 9.72 13.70 -2.45
C PRO A 133 9.35 12.37 -1.79
N ALA A 134 9.94 12.07 -0.61
CA ALA A 134 9.59 10.89 0.16
C ALA A 134 8.12 10.92 0.58
N ILE A 135 7.47 9.75 0.61
CA ILE A 135 6.06 9.63 1.02
C ILE A 135 5.88 10.11 2.47
N ALA A 136 6.83 9.79 3.36
CA ALA A 136 6.81 10.27 4.74
C ALA A 136 6.84 11.80 4.84
N ILE A 137 7.54 12.50 3.94
CA ILE A 137 7.58 13.97 3.87
C ILE A 137 6.23 14.54 3.42
N GLU A 138 5.57 13.91 2.44
CA GLU A 138 4.22 14.32 2.04
C GLU A 138 3.23 14.20 3.20
N ILE A 139 3.30 13.09 3.94
CA ILE A 139 2.45 12.85 5.11
C ILE A 139 2.76 13.87 6.21
N GLN A 140 4.04 14.14 6.49
CA GLN A 140 4.49 15.14 7.46
C GLN A 140 3.90 16.52 7.15
N HIS A 141 4.02 16.95 5.91
CA HIS A 141 3.46 18.21 5.45
C HIS A 141 1.92 18.25 5.57
N ALA A 142 1.26 17.20 5.08
CA ALA A 142 -0.21 17.15 5.03
C ALA A 142 -0.88 17.04 6.41
N ILE A 143 -0.20 16.46 7.41
CA ILE A 143 -0.72 16.40 8.78
C ILE A 143 -0.41 17.67 9.58
N GLY A 144 0.43 18.56 9.04
CA GLY A 144 0.80 19.82 9.70
C GLY A 144 1.93 19.70 10.72
N MET A 145 2.73 18.63 10.69
CA MET A 145 3.86 18.43 11.60
C MET A 145 4.98 19.40 11.28
N GLN A 146 5.29 20.32 12.21
CA GLN A 146 6.24 21.43 12.00
C GLN A 146 7.68 21.10 12.44
N HIS A 147 7.92 19.96 13.06
CA HIS A 147 9.21 19.54 13.59
C HIS A 147 9.43 18.05 13.44
N GLY A 148 10.60 17.57 13.80
CA GLY A 148 10.94 16.15 13.75
C GLY A 148 11.47 15.68 12.38
N PHE A 149 11.60 14.37 12.23
CA PHE A 149 12.14 13.76 11.02
C PHE A 149 11.08 12.98 10.25
N ALA A 150 11.26 12.85 8.94
CA ALA A 150 10.44 11.99 8.11
C ALA A 150 11.30 11.35 7.00
N TYR A 151 11.18 10.05 6.80
CA TYR A 151 11.85 9.33 5.72
C TYR A 151 11.16 8.03 5.35
N ASP A 152 11.43 7.58 4.12
CA ASP A 152 10.95 6.31 3.60
C ASP A 152 11.97 5.20 3.84
N MET A 153 11.46 3.98 4.09
CA MET A 153 12.26 2.78 4.29
C MET A 153 11.74 1.64 3.41
N ASN A 154 12.57 1.19 2.46
CA ASN A 154 12.21 0.09 1.57
C ASN A 154 12.76 -1.23 2.11
N VAL A 155 11.89 -2.08 2.65
CA VAL A 155 12.23 -3.35 3.31
C VAL A 155 11.26 -4.48 2.99
N ALA A 156 10.62 -4.42 1.84
CA ALA A 156 9.71 -5.44 1.33
C ALA A 156 8.65 -5.89 2.36
N CYS A 157 8.35 -7.19 2.42
CA CYS A 157 7.28 -7.75 3.27
C CYS A 157 7.50 -7.54 4.77
N SER A 158 8.74 -7.29 5.20
CA SER A 158 9.11 -7.05 6.60
C SER A 158 9.02 -5.57 7.03
N ALA A 159 8.48 -4.70 6.18
CA ALA A 159 8.39 -3.25 6.42
C ALA A 159 7.82 -2.91 7.81
N ALA A 160 6.78 -3.63 8.24
CA ALA A 160 6.17 -3.41 9.54
C ALA A 160 7.15 -3.60 10.72
N THR A 161 7.84 -4.72 10.77
CA THR A 161 8.76 -5.06 11.86
C THR A 161 10.01 -4.19 11.84
N PHE A 162 10.59 -3.95 10.67
CA PHE A 162 11.75 -3.05 10.54
C PHE A 162 11.42 -1.61 10.89
N GLY A 163 10.25 -1.09 10.46
CA GLY A 163 9.83 0.25 10.85
C GLY A 163 9.66 0.41 12.35
N ILE A 164 9.12 -0.60 13.07
CA ILE A 164 9.03 -0.59 14.53
C ILE A 164 10.43 -0.63 15.15
N ALA A 165 11.32 -1.51 14.66
CA ALA A 165 12.69 -1.59 15.17
C ALA A 165 13.45 -0.28 14.98
N GLN A 166 13.29 0.37 13.83
CA GLN A 166 13.91 1.67 13.56
C GLN A 166 13.34 2.79 14.44
N ALA A 167 12.03 2.81 14.67
CA ALA A 167 11.41 3.74 15.61
C ALA A 167 11.95 3.57 17.03
N VAL A 168 12.07 2.32 17.51
CA VAL A 168 12.68 2.01 18.80
C VAL A 168 14.14 2.47 18.86
N GLY A 169 14.92 2.26 17.79
CA GLY A 169 16.31 2.74 17.67
C GLY A 169 16.40 4.26 17.75
N SER A 170 15.53 4.97 17.03
CA SER A 170 15.47 6.43 17.03
C SER A 170 15.14 7.00 18.41
N ILE A 171 14.18 6.40 19.12
CA ILE A 171 13.82 6.79 20.49
C ILE A 171 15.00 6.57 21.45
N LYS A 172 15.66 5.42 21.37
CA LYS A 172 16.84 5.10 22.20
C LYS A 172 18.02 6.03 21.93
N ALA A 173 18.19 6.46 20.66
CA ALA A 173 19.23 7.41 20.26
C ALA A 173 18.90 8.86 20.65
N GLY A 174 17.71 9.15 21.19
CA GLY A 174 17.30 10.49 21.59
C GLY A 174 16.92 11.41 20.42
N LEU A 175 16.60 10.85 19.25
CA LEU A 175 16.19 11.62 18.08
C LEU A 175 14.78 12.23 18.23
N GLY A 176 13.98 11.74 19.18
CA GLY A 176 12.67 12.30 19.54
C GLY A 176 12.71 12.99 20.90
N LYS A 177 12.15 14.19 21.01
CA LYS A 177 12.06 14.92 22.29
C LYS A 177 10.99 14.38 23.23
N LYS A 178 9.92 13.80 22.67
CA LYS A 178 8.77 13.28 23.42
C LYS A 178 8.69 11.75 23.43
N ASN A 179 9.73 11.06 22.92
CA ASN A 179 9.78 9.60 22.83
C ASN A 179 8.59 8.98 22.05
N ARG A 180 8.10 9.65 21.02
CA ARG A 180 6.98 9.21 20.20
C ARG A 180 7.37 9.24 18.73
N CYS A 181 7.16 8.13 18.05
CA CYS A 181 7.40 8.00 16.62
C CYS A 181 6.19 7.31 15.99
N ALA A 182 5.62 7.93 14.95
CA ALA A 182 4.55 7.34 14.19
C ALA A 182 5.11 6.49 13.05
N LYS A 183 4.43 5.39 12.78
CA LYS A 183 4.68 4.51 11.66
C LYS A 183 3.45 4.44 10.76
N CYS A 184 3.63 4.66 9.48
CA CYS A 184 2.64 4.48 8.42
C CYS A 184 2.84 3.16 7.70
#